data_8b868fa2a0e8f96181fde0fa9b1cfa8e
#
_entry.id   8b868fa2a0e8f96181fde0fa9b1cfa8e
#
_cell.length_a   1.000
_cell.length_b   1.000
_cell.length_c   1.000
_cell.angle_alpha   90.00
_cell.angle_beta   90.00
_cell.angle_gamma   90.00
#
_symmetry.space_group_name_H-M   'P 1'
#
loop_
_entity.id
_entity.type
_entity.pdbx_description
1 polymer ?
#
loop_
_entity_poly.entity_id
_entity_poly.type
_entity_poly.pdbx_seq_one_letter_code
_entity_poly.pdbx_strand_id
1 'polypeptide(L)'
;EVDTWQRTMANTMWLPCNWKVVLDNFNESYHVPTVHMGATPSTDRTAIAGGINTYFKETQFDLANEGHARMIMKGGYGAGVTDTDGNIVEPLASLLGYWSLDPADFKGKPEHTREALQQAKRERGPEKGYSHYVAVPDEQLTDAFHYTLFPNFAVSLWSDGFHFLRARPHPTDPEQCLFDNWWYASPASVAAELDDGTSAT
;
A
#
# COMPACT_ATOMS: atom_id res chain seq x y z
N GLU A 1 -12.90 -12.54 -7.07
CA GLU A 1 -12.17 -13.06 -5.87
C GLU A 1 -12.22 -12.10 -4.67
N VAL A 2 -12.47 -10.79 -4.87
CA VAL A 2 -12.57 -9.79 -3.78
C VAL A 2 -13.71 -10.13 -2.79
N ASP A 3 -14.69 -10.88 -3.21
CA ASP A 3 -15.80 -11.38 -2.38
C ASP A 3 -15.36 -12.32 -1.23
N THR A 4 -14.15 -12.88 -1.32
CA THR A 4 -13.55 -13.72 -0.28
C THR A 4 -12.64 -12.95 0.68
N TRP A 5 -12.34 -11.67 0.40
CA TRP A 5 -11.44 -10.87 1.22
C TRP A 5 -12.07 -10.49 2.56
N GLN A 6 -11.26 -10.45 3.60
CA GLN A 6 -11.70 -10.22 4.96
C GLN A 6 -11.32 -8.82 5.44
N ARG A 7 -12.22 -8.20 6.18
CA ARG A 7 -11.93 -6.94 6.86
C ARG A 7 -11.13 -7.24 8.12
N THR A 8 -9.84 -6.92 8.10
CA THR A 8 -8.90 -7.16 9.22
C THR A 8 -8.71 -5.94 10.10
N MET A 9 -9.05 -4.74 9.60
CA MET A 9 -9.04 -3.52 10.39
C MET A 9 -10.31 -2.70 10.11
N ALA A 10 -10.90 -2.13 11.15
CA ALA A 10 -12.07 -1.25 11.03
C ALA A 10 -11.97 -0.13 12.06
N ASN A 11 -11.47 1.02 11.62
CA ASN A 11 -11.41 2.23 12.42
C ASN A 11 -12.46 3.22 11.91
N THR A 12 -13.27 3.75 12.82
CA THR A 12 -14.19 4.85 12.54
C THR A 12 -13.99 5.92 13.61
N MET A 13 -13.65 7.14 13.20
CA MET A 13 -13.28 8.18 14.13
C MET A 13 -13.79 9.56 13.69
N TRP A 14 -14.07 10.43 14.67
CA TRP A 14 -14.30 11.84 14.42
C TRP A 14 -12.96 12.54 14.21
N LEU A 15 -12.88 13.32 13.13
CA LEU A 15 -11.72 14.16 12.83
C LEU A 15 -12.12 15.63 12.91
N PRO A 16 -11.27 16.49 13.52
CA PRO A 16 -11.49 17.92 13.63
C PRO A 16 -11.08 18.64 12.32
N CYS A 17 -11.66 18.24 11.21
CA CYS A 17 -11.44 18.85 9.91
C CYS A 17 -12.61 18.60 8.94
N ASN A 18 -12.67 19.41 7.89
CA ASN A 18 -13.62 19.18 6.81
C ASN A 18 -13.34 17.85 6.10
N TRP A 19 -14.39 17.14 5.71
CA TRP A 19 -14.27 15.84 5.02
C TRP A 19 -13.45 15.87 3.73
N LYS A 20 -13.42 17.03 3.03
CA LYS A 20 -12.63 17.20 1.80
C LYS A 20 -11.13 17.12 2.08
N VAL A 21 -10.68 17.65 3.23
CA VAL A 21 -9.26 17.59 3.63
C VAL A 21 -8.77 16.14 3.75
N VAL A 22 -9.64 15.25 4.25
CA VAL A 22 -9.31 13.82 4.31
C VAL A 22 -9.09 13.24 2.93
N LEU A 23 -9.98 13.52 1.98
CA LEU A 23 -9.84 13.02 0.61
C LEU A 23 -8.65 13.65 -0.11
N ASP A 24 -8.40 14.95 0.10
CA ASP A 24 -7.24 15.63 -0.48
C ASP A 24 -5.94 14.99 0.01
N ASN A 25 -5.83 14.66 1.30
CA ASN A 25 -4.68 13.98 1.87
C ASN A 25 -4.40 12.60 1.25
N PHE A 26 -5.43 11.87 0.83
CA PHE A 26 -5.27 10.58 0.15
C PHE A 26 -5.12 10.72 -1.38
N ASN A 27 -5.32 11.90 -1.93
CA ASN A 27 -5.24 12.15 -3.38
C ASN A 27 -3.93 12.84 -3.79
N GLU A 28 -2.95 12.87 -2.91
CA GLU A 28 -1.63 13.43 -3.14
C GLU A 28 -0.57 12.57 -2.43
N SER A 29 0.69 12.77 -2.78
CA SER A 29 1.80 12.03 -2.18
C SER A 29 2.90 12.94 -1.61
N TYR A 30 2.72 14.27 -1.64
CA TYR A 30 3.77 15.21 -1.22
C TYR A 30 3.97 15.24 0.31
N HIS A 31 2.97 14.86 1.11
CA HIS A 31 3.13 14.77 2.58
C HIS A 31 3.91 13.51 2.99
N VAL A 32 3.91 12.47 2.17
CA VAL A 32 4.50 11.17 2.47
C VAL A 32 5.98 11.29 2.87
N PRO A 33 6.85 12.09 2.18
CA PRO A 33 8.25 12.27 2.58
C PRO A 33 8.46 12.91 3.95
N THR A 34 7.49 13.63 4.47
CA THR A 34 7.64 14.39 5.72
C THR A 34 6.88 13.74 6.87
N VAL A 35 5.67 13.23 6.62
CA VAL A 35 4.79 12.69 7.65
C VAL A 35 5.08 11.22 7.93
N HIS A 36 5.38 10.44 6.88
CA HIS A 36 5.60 9.00 7.01
C HIS A 36 7.08 8.59 7.12
N MET A 37 8.02 9.55 7.10
CA MET A 37 9.46 9.28 7.25
C MET A 37 9.89 8.80 8.63
N GLY A 38 9.08 9.02 9.65
CA GLY A 38 9.41 8.70 11.05
C GLY A 38 8.85 7.38 11.55
N ALA A 39 8.16 6.62 10.71
CA ALA A 39 7.71 5.30 11.10
C ALA A 39 8.95 4.40 11.26
N THR A 40 9.32 4.12 12.50
CA THR A 40 10.38 3.18 12.86
C THR A 40 10.24 1.88 12.08
N PRO A 41 11.36 1.23 11.72
CA PRO A 41 11.33 -0.12 11.18
C PRO A 41 10.69 -1.02 12.23
N SER A 42 9.40 -1.21 12.16
CA SER A 42 8.73 -2.26 12.92
C SER A 42 8.67 -3.48 12.03
N THR A 43 8.77 -4.64 12.63
CA THR A 43 8.54 -5.94 11.99
C THR A 43 7.06 -6.09 11.55
N ASP A 44 6.27 -5.06 11.77
CA ASP A 44 4.87 -4.98 11.41
C ASP A 44 4.72 -4.70 9.90
N ARG A 45 4.01 -5.54 9.19
CA ARG A 45 3.67 -5.37 7.76
C ARG A 45 2.85 -4.10 7.50
N THR A 46 2.16 -3.56 8.49
CA THR A 46 1.55 -2.24 8.44
C THR A 46 2.59 -1.13 8.34
N ALA A 47 3.85 -1.40 8.68
CA ALA A 47 4.99 -0.52 8.45
C ALA A 47 5.36 -0.35 6.97
N ILE A 48 4.73 -1.07 6.05
CA ILE A 48 4.75 -0.72 4.62
C ILE A 48 4.29 0.74 4.44
N ALA A 49 3.41 1.24 5.27
CA ALA A 49 3.03 2.65 5.27
C ALA A 49 4.22 3.59 5.57
N GLY A 50 5.11 3.24 6.50
CA GLY A 50 6.33 4.01 6.78
C GLY A 50 7.39 3.88 5.70
N GLY A 51 7.39 2.77 4.96
CA GLY A 51 8.28 2.51 3.84
C GLY A 51 7.80 3.04 2.49
N ILE A 52 6.62 3.65 2.40
CA ILE A 52 6.03 4.12 1.14
C ILE A 52 7.02 4.99 0.36
N ASN A 53 7.70 5.92 1.02
CA ASN A 53 8.66 6.82 0.34
C ASN A 53 9.95 6.16 -0.09
N THR A 54 10.39 5.13 0.59
CA THR A 54 11.60 4.41 0.26
C THR A 54 11.36 3.37 -0.82
N TYR A 55 10.12 2.86 -0.89
CA TYR A 55 9.70 1.81 -1.81
C TYR A 55 9.20 2.34 -3.16
N PHE A 56 8.47 3.47 -3.17
CA PHE A 56 7.88 4.00 -4.41
C PHE A 56 8.82 4.97 -5.12
N LYS A 57 9.03 4.76 -6.42
CA LYS A 57 9.90 5.58 -7.26
C LYS A 57 9.24 6.86 -7.72
N GLU A 58 8.03 6.77 -8.19
CA GLU A 58 7.31 7.88 -8.80
C GLU A 58 5.82 7.78 -8.55
N THR A 59 5.16 8.92 -8.65
CA THR A 59 3.72 9.02 -8.55
C THR A 59 3.16 9.61 -9.83
N GLN A 60 2.11 8.98 -10.38
CA GLN A 60 1.37 9.46 -11.54
C GLN A 60 -0.06 9.80 -11.13
N PHE A 61 -0.63 10.82 -11.77
CA PHE A 61 -1.99 11.26 -11.50
C PHE A 61 -2.80 11.28 -12.78
N ASP A 62 -4.01 10.72 -12.71
CA ASP A 62 -5.02 10.81 -13.75
C ASP A 62 -6.28 11.46 -13.18
N LEU A 63 -6.87 12.35 -13.96
CA LEU A 63 -8.16 12.96 -13.64
C LEU A 63 -9.23 12.37 -14.56
N ALA A 64 -10.31 11.92 -13.93
CA ALA A 64 -11.52 11.55 -14.63
C ALA A 64 -12.58 12.64 -14.49
N ASN A 65 -13.64 12.56 -15.27
CA ASN A 65 -14.74 13.51 -15.19
C ASN A 65 -15.43 13.47 -13.81
N GLU A 66 -16.13 14.55 -13.47
CA GLU A 66 -17.01 14.64 -12.29
C GLU A 66 -16.28 14.52 -10.92
N GLY A 67 -15.00 14.89 -10.88
CA GLY A 67 -14.23 14.92 -9.63
C GLY A 67 -13.68 13.57 -9.21
N HIS A 68 -13.63 12.58 -10.10
CA HIS A 68 -12.91 11.33 -9.87
C HIS A 68 -11.45 11.48 -10.25
N ALA A 69 -10.57 10.83 -9.50
CA ALA A 69 -9.13 10.85 -9.73
C ALA A 69 -8.51 9.48 -9.45
N ARG A 70 -7.33 9.26 -10.05
CA ARG A 70 -6.48 8.13 -9.75
C ARG A 70 -5.05 8.60 -9.52
N MET A 71 -4.43 8.11 -8.46
CA MET A 71 -3.01 8.22 -8.21
C MET A 71 -2.39 6.82 -8.30
N ILE A 72 -1.29 6.67 -9.03
CA ILE A 72 -0.54 5.43 -9.13
C ILE A 72 0.84 5.67 -8.53
N MET A 73 1.20 4.91 -7.51
CA MET A 73 2.52 4.93 -6.90
C MET A 73 3.30 3.70 -7.35
N LYS A 74 4.31 3.91 -8.20
CA LYS A 74 5.12 2.82 -8.76
C LYS A 74 6.12 2.31 -7.74
N GLY A 75 5.93 1.06 -7.31
CA GLY A 75 6.73 0.39 -6.30
C GLY A 75 7.95 -0.36 -6.84
N GLY A 76 8.85 -0.73 -5.92
CA GLY A 76 9.95 -1.66 -6.17
C GLY A 76 11.36 -1.05 -6.14
N TYR A 77 11.55 0.25 -6.28
CA TYR A 77 12.88 0.88 -6.21
C TYR A 77 12.78 2.40 -6.00
N GLY A 78 12.13 2.81 -4.92
CA GLY A 78 12.09 4.22 -4.50
C GLY A 78 13.44 4.74 -4.00
N ALA A 79 13.51 6.02 -3.68
CA ALA A 79 14.68 6.59 -3.03
C ALA A 79 14.86 5.96 -1.63
N GLY A 80 16.11 5.61 -1.28
CA GLY A 80 16.43 5.05 0.04
C GLY A 80 16.19 3.56 0.21
N VAL A 81 15.97 2.81 -0.87
CA VAL A 81 15.94 1.34 -0.82
C VAL A 81 17.35 0.71 -0.67
N THR A 82 18.40 1.52 -0.77
CA THR A 82 19.79 1.07 -0.58
C THR A 82 20.50 1.92 0.47
N ASP A 83 21.47 1.30 1.16
CA ASP A 83 22.46 2.01 1.97
C ASP A 83 23.56 2.63 1.12
N THR A 84 24.56 3.26 1.77
CA THR A 84 25.72 3.89 1.12
C THR A 84 26.62 2.91 0.38
N ASP A 85 26.57 1.63 0.74
CA ASP A 85 27.36 0.56 0.10
C ASP A 85 26.58 -0.14 -1.02
N GLY A 86 25.36 0.31 -1.30
CA GLY A 86 24.48 -0.22 -2.33
C GLY A 86 23.73 -1.49 -1.94
N ASN A 87 23.74 -1.90 -0.66
CA ASN A 87 22.96 -3.04 -0.20
C ASN A 87 21.48 -2.64 -0.12
N ILE A 88 20.59 -3.58 -0.46
CA ILE A 88 19.14 -3.39 -0.28
C ILE A 88 18.84 -3.38 1.23
N VAL A 89 18.07 -2.38 1.67
CA VAL A 89 17.67 -2.22 3.06
C VAL A 89 16.17 -2.43 3.26
N GLU A 90 15.76 -2.46 4.54
CA GLU A 90 14.34 -2.58 4.88
C GLU A 90 13.50 -1.36 4.39
N PRO A 91 12.22 -1.58 4.02
CA PRO A 91 11.47 -2.85 4.08
C PRO A 91 11.64 -3.74 2.85
N LEU A 92 12.36 -3.29 1.82
CA LEU A 92 12.50 -4.02 0.56
C LEU A 92 13.26 -5.34 0.74
N ALA A 93 14.26 -5.38 1.63
CA ALA A 93 15.01 -6.60 1.91
C ALA A 93 14.12 -7.73 2.42
N SER A 94 13.26 -7.45 3.39
CA SER A 94 12.29 -8.42 3.91
C SER A 94 11.26 -8.84 2.86
N LEU A 95 10.81 -7.91 2.02
CA LEU A 95 9.88 -8.23 0.93
C LEU A 95 10.50 -9.19 -0.10
N LEU A 96 11.75 -8.93 -0.49
CA LEU A 96 12.50 -9.84 -1.38
C LEU A 96 12.64 -11.23 -0.74
N GLY A 97 13.04 -11.30 0.53
CA GLY A 97 13.18 -12.55 1.28
C GLY A 97 11.87 -13.34 1.36
N TYR A 98 10.73 -12.67 1.60
CA TYR A 98 9.41 -13.31 1.59
C TYR A 98 9.11 -14.01 0.26
N TRP A 99 9.56 -13.43 -0.86
CA TRP A 99 9.42 -14.01 -2.20
C TRP A 99 10.60 -14.90 -2.60
N SER A 100 11.45 -15.28 -1.64
CA SER A 100 12.64 -16.14 -1.84
C SER A 100 13.63 -15.56 -2.84
N LEU A 101 13.79 -14.25 -2.84
CA LEU A 101 14.82 -13.51 -3.56
C LEU A 101 15.90 -13.08 -2.56
N ASP A 102 17.17 -13.27 -2.89
CA ASP A 102 18.27 -12.81 -2.03
C ASP A 102 18.50 -11.31 -2.27
N PRO A 103 18.35 -10.43 -1.25
CA PRO A 103 18.66 -9.02 -1.41
C PRO A 103 20.09 -8.73 -1.90
N ALA A 104 21.05 -9.63 -1.62
CA ALA A 104 22.43 -9.49 -2.04
C ALA A 104 22.61 -9.54 -3.57
N ASP A 105 21.73 -10.23 -4.29
CA ASP A 105 21.74 -10.29 -5.75
C ASP A 105 21.47 -8.95 -6.42
N PHE A 106 20.85 -8.03 -5.69
CA PHE A 106 20.45 -6.69 -6.15
C PHE A 106 21.38 -5.58 -5.65
N LYS A 107 22.52 -5.92 -5.03
CA LYS A 107 23.48 -4.92 -4.56
C LYS A 107 23.92 -4.00 -5.69
N GLY A 108 23.69 -2.69 -5.50
CA GLY A 108 24.00 -1.65 -6.49
C GLY A 108 23.11 -1.66 -7.75
N LYS A 109 22.03 -2.45 -7.74
CA LYS A 109 21.09 -2.61 -8.87
C LYS A 109 19.63 -2.64 -8.38
N PRO A 110 19.20 -1.68 -7.54
CA PRO A 110 17.85 -1.72 -6.96
C PRO A 110 16.74 -1.67 -8.03
N GLU A 111 17.02 -1.13 -9.22
CA GLU A 111 16.08 -1.06 -10.34
C GLU A 111 15.60 -2.43 -10.83
N HIS A 112 16.38 -3.49 -10.63
CA HIS A 112 16.01 -4.84 -11.02
C HIS A 112 15.08 -5.54 -10.02
N THR A 113 14.90 -5.00 -8.82
CA THR A 113 14.06 -5.62 -7.79
C THR A 113 12.58 -5.66 -8.19
N ARG A 114 12.10 -4.64 -8.91
CA ARG A 114 10.70 -4.55 -9.35
C ARG A 114 10.31 -5.72 -10.25
N GLU A 115 11.05 -5.95 -11.32
CA GLU A 115 10.77 -7.04 -12.27
C GLU A 115 10.94 -8.41 -11.62
N ALA A 116 11.98 -8.57 -10.78
CA ALA A 116 12.20 -9.79 -10.02
C ALA A 116 11.03 -10.10 -9.06
N LEU A 117 10.50 -9.09 -8.37
CA LEU A 117 9.32 -9.25 -7.51
C LEU A 117 8.07 -9.60 -8.32
N GLN A 118 7.83 -8.97 -9.45
CA GLN A 118 6.70 -9.27 -10.34
C GLN A 118 6.75 -10.72 -10.80
N GLN A 119 7.92 -11.17 -11.26
CA GLN A 119 8.13 -12.56 -11.68
C GLN A 119 7.94 -13.54 -10.51
N ALA A 120 8.60 -13.29 -9.37
CA ALA A 120 8.51 -14.17 -8.20
C ALA A 120 7.07 -14.27 -7.66
N LYS A 121 6.34 -13.16 -7.60
CA LYS A 121 4.94 -13.14 -7.21
C LYS A 121 4.06 -13.96 -8.17
N ARG A 122 4.28 -13.83 -9.46
CA ARG A 122 3.54 -14.58 -10.49
C ARG A 122 3.81 -16.08 -10.42
N GLU A 123 5.07 -16.47 -10.26
CA GLU A 123 5.49 -17.87 -10.25
C GLU A 123 5.13 -18.58 -8.93
N ARG A 124 5.36 -17.91 -7.78
CA ARG A 124 5.26 -18.51 -6.45
C ARG A 124 3.99 -18.13 -5.71
N GLY A 125 3.28 -17.10 -6.19
CA GLY A 125 2.05 -16.62 -5.55
C GLY A 125 0.98 -17.70 -5.41
N PRO A 126 0.67 -18.49 -6.46
CA PRO A 126 -0.34 -19.55 -6.36
C PRO A 126 -0.04 -20.56 -5.25
N GLU A 127 1.22 -20.98 -5.07
CA GLU A 127 1.63 -21.91 -4.01
C GLU A 127 1.50 -21.30 -2.61
N LYS A 128 1.60 -19.97 -2.51
CA LYS A 128 1.39 -19.21 -1.27
C LYS A 128 -0.07 -18.80 -1.06
N GLY A 129 -1.01 -19.25 -1.92
CA GLY A 129 -2.43 -18.94 -1.83
C GLY A 129 -2.88 -17.70 -2.59
N TYR A 130 -1.97 -16.97 -3.25
CA TYR A 130 -2.29 -15.80 -4.08
C TYR A 130 -2.61 -16.21 -5.52
N SER A 131 -3.65 -17.02 -5.71
CA SER A 131 -4.02 -17.60 -7.01
C SER A 131 -4.31 -16.54 -8.08
N HIS A 132 -4.80 -15.36 -7.68
CA HIS A 132 -5.12 -14.25 -8.59
C HIS A 132 -3.89 -13.58 -9.21
N TYR A 133 -2.68 -13.79 -8.66
CA TYR A 133 -1.46 -13.15 -9.17
C TYR A 133 -1.11 -13.55 -10.61
N VAL A 134 -1.58 -14.71 -11.07
CA VAL A 134 -1.36 -15.14 -12.46
C VAL A 134 -2.18 -14.35 -13.49
N ALA A 135 -3.26 -13.70 -13.05
CA ALA A 135 -4.23 -13.05 -13.93
C ALA A 135 -4.14 -11.51 -13.93
N VAL A 136 -3.49 -10.91 -12.91
CA VAL A 136 -3.37 -9.45 -12.83
C VAL A 136 -2.18 -8.95 -13.66
N PRO A 137 -2.21 -7.72 -14.21
CA PRO A 137 -1.06 -7.08 -14.85
C PRO A 137 0.15 -6.98 -13.92
N ASP A 138 1.35 -6.95 -14.47
CA ASP A 138 2.59 -6.90 -13.70
C ASP A 138 2.66 -5.68 -12.77
N GLU A 139 2.17 -4.53 -13.23
CA GLU A 139 2.11 -3.31 -12.44
C GLU A 139 1.28 -3.49 -11.16
N GLN A 140 0.19 -4.25 -11.22
CA GLN A 140 -0.66 -4.52 -10.05
C GLN A 140 0.03 -5.42 -9.01
N LEU A 141 1.10 -6.11 -9.37
CA LEU A 141 1.87 -6.91 -8.42
C LEU A 141 2.81 -6.08 -7.54
N THR A 142 3.15 -4.85 -7.95
CA THR A 142 4.14 -4.00 -7.26
C THR A 142 3.66 -2.60 -6.93
N ASP A 143 2.66 -2.08 -7.64
CA ASP A 143 2.22 -0.69 -7.51
C ASP A 143 1.02 -0.58 -6.56
N ALA A 144 0.89 0.60 -5.95
CA ALA A 144 -0.32 0.99 -5.26
C ALA A 144 -1.18 1.89 -6.15
N PHE A 145 -2.46 1.56 -6.23
CA PHE A 145 -3.44 2.30 -7.02
C PHE A 145 -4.42 2.96 -6.05
N HIS A 146 -4.41 4.28 -6.02
CA HIS A 146 -5.34 5.03 -5.22
C HIS A 146 -6.40 5.67 -6.12
N TYR A 147 -7.67 5.41 -5.83
CA TYR A 147 -8.82 5.97 -6.55
C TYR A 147 -9.60 6.86 -5.60
N THR A 148 -9.87 8.08 -6.04
CA THR A 148 -10.81 8.97 -5.38
C THR A 148 -12.10 9.02 -6.17
N LEU A 149 -13.20 8.66 -5.52
CA LEU A 149 -14.54 8.63 -6.08
C LEU A 149 -15.37 9.72 -5.41
N PHE A 150 -15.59 10.81 -6.11
CA PHE A 150 -16.42 11.91 -5.61
C PHE A 150 -17.84 11.41 -5.23
N PRO A 151 -18.45 11.89 -4.15
CA PRO A 151 -17.96 13.01 -3.33
C PRO A 151 -17.00 12.62 -2.20
N ASN A 152 -17.07 11.47 -1.59
CA ASN A 152 -16.49 11.25 -0.26
C ASN A 152 -15.92 9.85 -0.02
N PHE A 153 -15.58 9.15 -1.09
CA PHE A 153 -15.06 7.80 -1.05
C PHE A 153 -13.70 7.71 -1.72
N ALA A 154 -12.79 6.96 -1.13
CA ALA A 154 -11.53 6.59 -1.77
C ALA A 154 -11.19 5.12 -1.47
N VAL A 155 -10.37 4.54 -2.34
CA VAL A 155 -9.84 3.20 -2.15
C VAL A 155 -8.36 3.18 -2.55
N SER A 156 -7.51 2.68 -1.66
CA SER A 156 -6.12 2.38 -1.99
C SER A 156 -6.00 0.88 -2.19
N LEU A 157 -5.63 0.46 -3.39
CA LEU A 157 -5.64 -0.92 -3.84
C LEU A 157 -4.21 -1.41 -4.05
N TRP A 158 -3.88 -2.57 -3.49
CA TRP A 158 -2.68 -3.36 -3.71
C TRP A 158 -3.05 -4.73 -4.25
N SER A 159 -2.05 -5.52 -4.56
CA SER A 159 -2.27 -6.87 -5.12
C SER A 159 -3.03 -7.83 -4.19
N ASP A 160 -2.98 -7.60 -2.88
CA ASP A 160 -3.44 -8.53 -1.84
C ASP A 160 -4.27 -7.88 -0.73
N GLY A 161 -4.55 -6.59 -0.85
CA GLY A 161 -5.36 -5.85 0.10
C GLY A 161 -5.82 -4.50 -0.42
N PHE A 162 -6.79 -3.90 0.26
CA PHE A 162 -7.20 -2.53 -0.02
C PHE A 162 -7.70 -1.80 1.22
N HIS A 163 -7.42 -0.50 1.26
CA HIS A 163 -8.09 0.42 2.18
C HIS A 163 -9.42 0.88 1.59
N PHE A 164 -10.47 0.75 2.38
CA PHE A 164 -11.74 1.45 2.19
C PHE A 164 -11.69 2.73 3.01
N LEU A 165 -11.83 3.87 2.38
CA LEU A 165 -11.72 5.18 2.98
C LEU A 165 -12.98 5.99 2.67
N ARG A 166 -13.70 6.43 3.70
CA ARG A 166 -14.90 7.24 3.52
C ARG A 166 -14.96 8.36 4.54
N ALA A 167 -14.99 9.60 4.06
CA ALA A 167 -15.14 10.78 4.89
C ALA A 167 -16.57 11.31 4.81
N ARG A 168 -17.33 11.19 5.90
CA ARG A 168 -18.72 11.64 6.00
C ARG A 168 -18.77 13.02 6.66
N PRO A 169 -19.34 14.04 6.00
CA PRO A 169 -19.44 15.38 6.59
C PRO A 169 -20.28 15.34 7.88
N HIS A 170 -19.90 16.17 8.85
CA HIS A 170 -20.77 16.40 10.00
C HIS A 170 -22.05 17.13 9.54
N PRO A 171 -23.23 16.80 10.10
CA PRO A 171 -24.51 17.36 9.63
C PRO A 171 -24.62 18.88 9.70
N THR A 172 -23.95 19.51 10.66
CA THR A 172 -24.10 20.95 10.95
C THR A 172 -22.77 21.67 11.16
N ASP A 173 -21.65 20.97 11.29
CA ASP A 173 -20.35 21.57 11.56
C ASP A 173 -19.38 21.23 10.42
N PRO A 174 -19.03 22.19 9.53
CA PRO A 174 -18.12 21.94 8.42
C PRO A 174 -16.67 21.66 8.83
N GLU A 175 -16.29 21.95 10.07
CA GLU A 175 -14.96 21.71 10.64
C GLU A 175 -14.80 20.31 11.22
N GLN A 176 -15.78 19.43 11.02
CA GLN A 176 -15.75 18.05 11.50
C GLN A 176 -16.21 17.06 10.44
N CYS A 177 -15.65 15.84 10.51
CA CYS A 177 -16.14 14.72 9.72
C CYS A 177 -15.99 13.40 10.46
N LEU A 178 -16.79 12.41 10.09
CA LEU A 178 -16.64 11.04 10.54
C LEU A 178 -15.89 10.26 9.46
N PHE A 179 -14.73 9.72 9.82
CA PHE A 179 -13.84 9.02 8.90
C PHE A 179 -13.85 7.52 9.16
N ASP A 180 -14.21 6.75 8.14
CA ASP A 180 -14.07 5.29 8.10
C ASP A 180 -12.76 4.94 7.38
N ASN A 181 -11.86 4.24 8.07
CA ASN A 181 -10.61 3.70 7.54
C ASN A 181 -10.58 2.21 7.85
N TRP A 182 -10.91 1.40 6.84
CA TRP A 182 -10.99 -0.04 6.96
C TRP A 182 -9.97 -0.71 6.03
N TRP A 183 -9.38 -1.80 6.50
CA TRP A 183 -8.50 -2.62 5.68
C TRP A 183 -9.15 -3.96 5.38
N TYR A 184 -9.06 -4.35 4.12
CA TYR A 184 -9.46 -5.66 3.64
C TYR A 184 -8.24 -6.38 3.07
N ALA A 185 -8.02 -7.63 3.47
CA ALA A 185 -6.91 -8.46 3.04
C ALA A 185 -7.40 -9.74 2.38
N SER A 186 -6.62 -10.25 1.43
CA SER A 186 -6.87 -11.54 0.81
C SER A 186 -6.74 -12.67 1.84
N PRO A 187 -7.41 -13.82 1.65
CA PRO A 187 -7.25 -14.96 2.57
C PRO A 187 -5.79 -15.40 2.75
N ALA A 188 -4.97 -15.30 1.70
CA ALA A 188 -3.55 -15.63 1.76
C ALA A 188 -2.76 -14.67 2.64
N SER A 189 -3.05 -13.36 2.55
CA SER A 189 -2.42 -12.35 3.43
C SER A 189 -2.81 -12.56 4.89
N VAL A 190 -4.08 -12.85 5.17
CA VAL A 190 -4.55 -13.15 6.53
C VAL A 190 -3.84 -14.38 7.10
N ALA A 191 -3.71 -15.45 6.31
CA ALA A 191 -3.01 -16.67 6.74
C ALA A 191 -1.53 -16.41 7.03
N ALA A 192 -0.86 -15.62 6.18
CA ALA A 192 0.55 -15.28 6.37
C ALA A 192 0.79 -14.42 7.63
N GLU A 193 -0.13 -13.51 7.98
CA GLU A 193 -0.05 -12.73 9.23
C GLU A 193 -0.19 -13.61 10.47
N LEU A 194 -1.04 -14.64 10.42
CA LEU A 194 -1.23 -15.57 11.52
C LEU A 194 0.01 -16.45 11.74
N ASP A 195 0.68 -16.88 10.66
CA ASP A 195 1.90 -17.70 10.75
C ASP A 195 3.10 -16.94 11.33
N ASP A 196 3.18 -15.62 11.09
CA ASP A 196 4.22 -14.75 11.65
C ASP A 196 4.01 -14.43 13.15
N GLY A 197 2.91 -14.89 13.75
CA GLY A 197 2.55 -14.59 15.14
C GLY A 197 2.13 -13.14 15.38
N THR A 198 1.99 -12.34 14.35
CA THR A 198 1.40 -11.01 14.41
C THR A 198 -0.11 -11.13 14.31
N SER A 199 -0.75 -11.55 15.42
CA SER A 199 -2.21 -11.49 15.47
C SER A 199 -2.63 -10.04 15.49
N ALA A 200 -3.49 -9.65 14.54
CA ALA A 200 -4.17 -8.37 14.57
C ALA A 200 -4.98 -8.26 15.88
N THR A 201 -4.47 -7.50 16.84
CA THR A 201 -5.20 -7.06 18.04
C THR A 201 -5.95 -5.77 17.75
#